data_11d99ace4185a58319df98255c35103c
#
_entry.id   11d99ace4185a58319df98255c35103c
#
_cell.length_a   1.000
_cell.length_b   1.000
_cell.length_c   1.000
_cell.angle_alpha   90.00
_cell.angle_beta   90.00
_cell.angle_gamma   90.00
#
_symmetry.space_group_name_H-M   'P 1'
#
loop_
_entity.id
_entity.type
_entity.pdbx_description
1 polymer ?
#
loop_
_entity_poly.entity_id
_entity_poly.type
_entity_poly.pdbx_seq_one_letter_code
_entity_poly.pdbx_strand_id
1 'polypeptide(L)'
;DIDFAAVLEDASAKGTVNVYHWWTAGGEKDAIESVIDEFKGAYGKVKTKSNAIPGGAGGAMVMKVKVLQQAGKSPETFQAHPGQEIQPYLDANMLLDLSKLWDYAKLNERILPGIKDLLTAPDGKNYVVPIGIHKTNVIFYNIHVFEKYGIAIPDHENITWGEFWDICDQLAAKMPDGEYPIDLGDRKGWPACQVFEDIMMGTDPKIYQDFINGIYNVEDVTKVLTTYAKLMDYVAPDHSSRDWYEASGQVVAGTYAMQIMGTWMQPLMTSMGQEYGKDYGIFTFPGTDGWFGMNIDGFVVSNDSADVEAGLRWAYNVSSTPVQQRFSALKESISPYTDTPDDCYNELTLKFKNELISDTIRSYPSFTHGTALPWSASMSLQTQVQEFATSSDHDAEYFANKIVNILKEAGVKGEWNLVD
;
A
#
# COMPACT_ATOMS: atom_id res chain seq x y z
N ASP A 1 33.32 10.83 -2.85
CA ASP A 1 32.71 9.80 -3.72
C ASP A 1 32.77 8.48 -2.95
N ILE A 2 31.60 7.86 -2.68
CA ILE A 2 31.51 6.61 -1.90
C ILE A 2 31.94 5.45 -2.79
N ASP A 3 32.87 4.62 -2.30
CA ASP A 3 33.16 3.33 -2.92
C ASP A 3 32.13 2.28 -2.44
N PHE A 4 31.11 2.08 -3.23
CA PHE A 4 29.98 1.18 -2.88
C PHE A 4 30.44 -0.25 -2.63
N ALA A 5 31.34 -0.79 -3.46
CA ALA A 5 31.82 -2.16 -3.29
C ALA A 5 32.57 -2.33 -1.96
N ALA A 6 33.51 -1.43 -1.66
CA ALA A 6 34.24 -1.47 -0.40
C ALA A 6 33.32 -1.32 0.83
N VAL A 7 32.32 -0.44 0.75
CA VAL A 7 31.34 -0.25 1.84
C VAL A 7 30.50 -1.51 2.05
N LEU A 8 30.00 -2.12 0.99
CA LEU A 8 29.08 -3.26 1.06
C LEU A 8 29.79 -4.57 1.46
N GLU A 9 31.06 -4.72 1.13
CA GLU A 9 31.85 -5.91 1.45
C GLU A 9 32.42 -5.88 2.89
N ASP A 10 32.44 -4.73 3.56
CA ASP A 10 33.00 -4.61 4.92
C ASP A 10 31.99 -5.08 5.97
N ALA A 11 31.97 -6.39 6.23
CA ALA A 11 31.19 -6.98 7.32
C ALA A 11 31.67 -6.59 8.73
N SER A 12 32.86 -6.00 8.84
CA SER A 12 33.44 -5.53 10.12
C SER A 12 33.08 -4.08 10.45
N ALA A 13 32.43 -3.38 9.55
CA ALA A 13 32.02 -1.99 9.70
C ALA A 13 31.27 -1.75 11.01
N LYS A 14 31.53 -0.60 11.60
CA LYS A 14 30.82 -0.08 12.78
C LYS A 14 30.01 1.13 12.35
N GLY A 15 29.05 1.50 13.19
CA GLY A 15 28.24 2.68 12.94
C GLY A 15 26.81 2.49 13.48
N THR A 16 25.92 3.34 13.04
CA THR A 16 24.52 3.30 13.48
C THR A 16 23.61 3.57 12.29
N VAL A 17 22.61 2.73 12.12
CA VAL A 17 21.51 2.94 11.18
C VAL A 17 20.20 3.16 11.94
N ASN A 18 19.62 4.34 11.75
CA ASN A 18 18.24 4.63 12.19
C ASN A 18 17.30 4.31 11.04
N VAL A 19 16.41 3.34 11.28
CA VAL A 19 15.42 2.87 10.30
C VAL A 19 14.06 3.38 10.70
N TYR A 20 13.47 4.27 9.90
CA TYR A 20 12.10 4.75 10.11
C TYR A 20 11.14 3.98 9.22
N HIS A 21 10.07 3.48 9.80
CA HIS A 21 9.04 2.73 9.09
C HIS A 21 7.68 2.85 9.79
N TRP A 22 6.60 2.35 9.17
CA TRP A 22 5.25 2.37 9.74
C TRP A 22 4.65 0.97 9.97
N TRP A 23 5.42 -0.09 9.85
CA TRP A 23 4.96 -1.46 10.05
C TRP A 23 4.87 -1.83 11.53
N THR A 24 3.70 -1.62 12.12
CA THR A 24 3.46 -1.81 13.55
C THR A 24 2.33 -2.79 13.86
N ALA A 25 1.48 -3.12 12.88
CA ALA A 25 0.29 -3.94 13.09
C ALA A 25 0.51 -5.41 12.71
N GLY A 26 0.13 -6.33 13.60
CA GLY A 26 0.10 -7.76 13.33
C GLY A 26 1.42 -8.32 12.78
N GLY A 27 1.35 -9.09 11.70
CA GLY A 27 2.51 -9.69 11.03
C GLY A 27 3.49 -8.70 10.39
N GLU A 28 3.12 -7.42 10.24
CA GLU A 28 4.02 -6.38 9.72
C GLU A 28 5.23 -6.16 10.63
N LYS A 29 5.01 -6.19 11.94
CA LYS A 29 6.09 -6.07 12.93
C LYS A 29 7.08 -7.23 12.81
N ASP A 30 6.60 -8.45 12.75
CA ASP A 30 7.45 -9.63 12.62
C ASP A 30 8.23 -9.60 11.30
N ALA A 31 7.62 -9.11 10.24
CA ALA A 31 8.25 -8.97 8.93
C ALA A 31 9.43 -8.01 8.96
N ILE A 32 9.27 -6.79 9.49
CA ILE A 32 10.39 -5.83 9.58
C ILE A 32 11.47 -6.30 10.57
N GLU A 33 11.11 -6.97 11.65
CA GLU A 33 12.07 -7.57 12.58
C GLU A 33 12.94 -8.62 11.87
N SER A 34 12.39 -9.39 10.92
CA SER A 34 13.18 -10.34 10.12
C SER A 34 14.25 -9.65 9.26
N VAL A 35 13.94 -8.47 8.71
CA VAL A 35 14.91 -7.66 7.95
C VAL A 35 16.06 -7.19 8.85
N ILE A 36 15.71 -6.74 10.06
CA ILE A 36 16.66 -6.30 11.07
C ILE A 36 17.56 -7.47 11.51
N ASP A 37 17.01 -8.65 11.70
CA ASP A 37 17.77 -9.83 12.10
C ASP A 37 18.79 -10.24 11.03
N GLU A 38 18.37 -10.26 9.76
CA GLU A 38 19.28 -10.53 8.64
C GLU A 38 20.37 -9.45 8.53
N PHE A 39 20.03 -8.18 8.76
CA PHE A 39 21.02 -7.09 8.77
C PHE A 39 22.05 -7.28 9.88
N LYS A 40 21.62 -7.64 11.09
CA LYS A 40 22.53 -7.94 12.20
C LYS A 40 23.43 -9.15 11.91
N GLY A 41 22.92 -10.11 11.16
CA GLY A 41 23.73 -11.25 10.69
C GLY A 41 24.81 -10.84 9.71
N ALA A 42 24.51 -9.94 8.79
CA ALA A 42 25.44 -9.46 7.76
C ALA A 42 26.43 -8.41 8.29
N TYR A 43 25.97 -7.49 9.14
CA TYR A 43 26.72 -6.32 9.62
C TYR A 43 26.60 -6.19 11.15
N GLY A 44 27.05 -7.21 11.88
CA GLY A 44 26.78 -7.36 13.33
C GLY A 44 27.36 -6.28 14.25
N LYS A 45 28.29 -5.45 13.75
CA LYS A 45 28.87 -4.33 14.52
C LYS A 45 28.21 -2.98 14.19
N VAL A 46 27.30 -2.92 13.22
CA VAL A 46 26.47 -1.75 12.98
C VAL A 46 25.27 -1.80 13.90
N LYS A 47 25.09 -0.76 14.71
CA LYS A 47 23.94 -0.64 15.61
C LYS A 47 22.69 -0.28 14.81
N THR A 48 21.64 -1.09 14.92
CA THR A 48 20.35 -0.83 14.31
C THR A 48 19.37 -0.23 15.32
N LYS A 49 18.77 0.91 14.97
CA LYS A 49 17.70 1.54 15.73
C LYS A 49 16.42 1.54 14.90
N SER A 50 15.48 0.70 15.27
CA SER A 50 14.15 0.65 14.65
C SER A 50 13.26 1.74 15.24
N ASN A 51 12.75 2.62 14.39
CA ASN A 51 11.86 3.72 14.74
C ASN A 51 10.52 3.50 14.03
N ALA A 52 9.63 2.78 14.71
CA ALA A 52 8.30 2.49 14.21
C ALA A 52 7.35 3.66 14.51
N ILE A 53 6.81 4.26 13.46
CA ILE A 53 5.83 5.34 13.57
C ILE A 53 4.48 4.82 13.10
N PRO A 54 3.51 4.56 14.00
CA PRO A 54 2.21 4.04 13.63
C PRO A 54 1.45 5.00 12.69
N GLY A 55 0.76 4.43 11.75
CA GLY A 55 -0.06 5.16 10.78
C GLY A 55 0.07 4.57 9.40
N GLY A 56 -0.99 3.88 8.94
CA GLY A 56 -1.03 3.27 7.61
C GLY A 56 -0.76 4.28 6.50
N ALA A 57 -0.31 3.80 5.36
CA ALA A 57 0.16 4.58 4.23
C ALA A 57 1.34 5.53 4.53
N GLY A 58 1.89 5.50 5.73
CA GLY A 58 3.13 6.20 6.10
C GLY A 58 3.01 7.69 6.35
N GLY A 59 1.81 8.25 6.38
CA GLY A 59 1.64 9.71 6.52
C GLY A 59 2.32 10.30 7.76
N ALA A 60 2.14 9.69 8.92
CA ALA A 60 2.76 10.14 10.17
C ALA A 60 4.30 9.98 10.15
N MET A 61 4.81 8.89 9.57
CA MET A 61 6.24 8.66 9.42
C MET A 61 6.87 9.71 8.48
N VAL A 62 6.26 10.00 7.34
CA VAL A 62 6.73 11.01 6.38
C VAL A 62 6.82 12.37 7.06
N MET A 63 5.82 12.78 7.85
CA MET A 63 5.85 14.02 8.61
C MET A 63 7.00 14.03 9.63
N LYS A 64 7.23 12.93 10.34
CA LYS A 64 8.34 12.82 11.29
C LYS A 64 9.69 12.94 10.60
N VAL A 65 9.86 12.29 9.47
CA VAL A 65 11.11 12.37 8.67
C VAL A 65 11.37 13.81 8.22
N LYS A 66 10.35 14.51 7.72
CA LYS A 66 10.48 15.93 7.33
C LYS A 66 10.95 16.82 8.47
N VAL A 67 10.39 16.64 9.67
CA VAL A 67 10.82 17.37 10.87
C VAL A 67 12.29 17.10 11.20
N LEU A 68 12.73 15.84 11.12
CA LEU A 68 14.12 15.46 11.34
C LEU A 68 15.06 16.08 10.29
N GLN A 69 14.68 16.07 9.03
CA GLN A 69 15.43 16.68 7.94
C GLN A 69 15.60 18.19 8.14
N GLN A 70 14.53 18.88 8.50
CA GLN A 70 14.58 20.32 8.81
C GLN A 70 15.47 20.63 10.01
N ALA A 71 15.60 19.71 10.96
CA ALA A 71 16.49 19.84 12.12
C ALA A 71 17.94 19.41 11.82
N GLY A 72 18.28 19.04 10.58
CA GLY A 72 19.62 18.53 10.23
C GLY A 72 19.93 17.16 10.85
N LYS A 73 18.90 16.35 11.08
CA LYS A 73 18.99 15.02 11.71
C LYS A 73 18.34 13.96 10.83
N SER A 74 18.61 13.99 9.52
CA SER A 74 18.08 13.01 8.58
C SER A 74 18.35 11.59 9.03
N PRO A 75 17.36 10.68 9.03
CA PRO A 75 17.61 9.27 9.32
C PRO A 75 18.47 8.64 8.21
N GLU A 76 19.25 7.63 8.52
CA GLU A 76 20.07 6.92 7.54
C GLU A 76 19.21 6.28 6.45
N THR A 77 18.07 5.72 6.85
CA THR A 77 17.12 5.09 5.93
C THR A 77 15.69 5.22 6.44
N PHE A 78 14.75 5.26 5.52
CA PHE A 78 13.32 5.23 5.83
C PHE A 78 12.52 4.56 4.73
N GLN A 79 11.38 4.01 5.13
CA GLN A 79 10.43 3.39 4.22
C GLN A 79 9.78 4.44 3.32
N ALA A 80 9.59 4.13 2.06
CA ALA A 80 8.90 4.99 1.10
C ALA A 80 8.20 4.15 0.04
N HIS A 81 7.14 4.69 -0.53
CA HIS A 81 6.59 4.18 -1.78
C HIS A 81 7.38 4.79 -2.95
N PRO A 82 7.84 3.99 -3.92
CA PRO A 82 8.46 4.53 -5.12
C PRO A 82 7.45 5.32 -5.96
N GLY A 83 7.96 6.21 -6.79
CA GLY A 83 7.16 7.05 -7.67
C GLY A 83 7.05 8.49 -7.17
N GLN A 84 5.88 9.07 -7.24
CA GLN A 84 5.67 10.50 -6.95
C GLN A 84 5.91 10.89 -5.48
N GLU A 85 5.76 9.95 -4.54
CA GLU A 85 5.97 10.22 -3.12
C GLU A 85 7.38 10.71 -2.80
N ILE A 86 8.38 10.17 -3.47
CA ILE A 86 9.78 10.54 -3.22
C ILE A 86 10.23 11.79 -3.97
N GLN A 87 9.46 12.31 -4.91
CA GLN A 87 9.85 13.44 -5.72
C GLN A 87 10.23 14.69 -4.91
N PRO A 88 9.53 15.07 -3.83
CA PRO A 88 9.95 16.20 -2.99
C PRO A 88 11.34 16.05 -2.37
N TYR A 89 11.73 14.82 -2.03
CA TYR A 89 13.08 14.57 -1.51
C TYR A 89 14.15 14.67 -2.62
N LEU A 90 13.81 14.27 -3.84
CA LEU A 90 14.70 14.42 -5.01
C LEU A 90 14.87 15.88 -5.36
N ASP A 91 13.81 16.67 -5.39
CA ASP A 91 13.84 18.10 -5.65
C ASP A 91 14.70 18.87 -4.62
N ALA A 92 14.68 18.40 -3.37
CA ALA A 92 15.48 18.94 -2.27
C ALA A 92 16.91 18.34 -2.21
N ASN A 93 17.26 17.43 -3.10
CA ASN A 93 18.54 16.69 -3.13
C ASN A 93 18.89 16.02 -1.79
N MET A 94 17.92 15.28 -1.22
CA MET A 94 18.06 14.66 0.11
C MET A 94 18.28 13.17 0.08
N LEU A 95 18.19 12.52 -1.07
CA LEU A 95 18.37 11.08 -1.20
C LEU A 95 19.69 10.71 -1.88
N LEU A 96 20.29 9.62 -1.42
CA LEU A 96 21.43 9.02 -2.07
C LEU A 96 21.01 8.32 -3.37
N ASP A 97 21.72 8.60 -4.45
CA ASP A 97 21.61 7.85 -5.70
C ASP A 97 22.10 6.41 -5.48
N LEU A 98 21.22 5.45 -5.59
CA LEU A 98 21.50 4.02 -5.38
C LEU A 98 21.79 3.27 -6.68
N SER A 99 21.98 3.95 -7.82
CA SER A 99 22.20 3.29 -9.12
C SER A 99 23.43 2.37 -9.09
N LYS A 100 24.50 2.77 -8.41
CA LYS A 100 25.70 1.91 -8.23
C LYS A 100 25.41 0.67 -7.36
N LEU A 101 24.51 0.79 -6.36
CA LEU A 101 24.06 -0.37 -5.58
C LEU A 101 23.21 -1.30 -6.48
N TRP A 102 22.34 -0.73 -7.30
CA TRP A 102 21.54 -1.51 -8.24
C TRP A 102 22.43 -2.30 -9.21
N ASP A 103 23.49 -1.71 -9.73
CA ASP A 103 24.47 -2.38 -10.58
C ASP A 103 25.21 -3.49 -9.81
N TYR A 104 25.70 -3.19 -8.61
CA TYR A 104 26.44 -4.14 -7.77
C TYR A 104 25.59 -5.36 -7.40
N ALA A 105 24.35 -5.13 -6.97
CA ALA A 105 23.41 -6.18 -6.58
C ALA A 105 22.61 -6.76 -7.76
N LYS A 106 22.87 -6.31 -8.99
CA LYS A 106 22.20 -6.74 -10.24
C LYS A 106 20.68 -6.59 -10.19
N LEU A 107 20.19 -5.51 -9.57
CA LEU A 107 18.74 -5.33 -9.38
C LEU A 107 17.99 -5.18 -10.70
N ASN A 108 18.60 -4.56 -11.72
CA ASN A 108 17.99 -4.45 -13.05
C ASN A 108 17.69 -5.81 -13.71
N GLU A 109 18.44 -6.84 -13.35
CA GLU A 109 18.23 -8.21 -13.85
C GLU A 109 17.27 -9.01 -12.97
N ARG A 110 17.19 -8.65 -11.68
CA ARG A 110 16.45 -9.40 -10.66
C ARG A 110 15.04 -8.87 -10.42
N ILE A 111 14.75 -7.62 -10.76
CA ILE A 111 13.42 -7.02 -10.55
C ILE A 111 12.40 -7.63 -11.52
N LEU A 112 11.19 -7.86 -11.04
CA LEU A 112 10.07 -8.34 -11.84
C LEU A 112 9.82 -7.41 -13.04
N PRO A 113 9.57 -7.96 -14.25
CA PRO A 113 9.16 -7.16 -15.39
C PRO A 113 7.91 -6.32 -15.08
N GLY A 114 7.85 -5.11 -15.62
CA GLY A 114 6.70 -4.22 -15.48
C GLY A 114 6.73 -3.30 -14.28
N ILE A 115 7.63 -3.52 -13.29
CA ILE A 115 7.76 -2.60 -12.15
C ILE A 115 9.04 -1.74 -12.17
N LYS A 116 9.98 -2.01 -13.06
CA LYS A 116 11.23 -1.25 -13.17
C LYS A 116 11.01 0.24 -13.41
N ASP A 117 10.06 0.58 -14.27
CA ASP A 117 9.74 1.96 -14.61
C ASP A 117 9.24 2.75 -13.37
N LEU A 118 8.53 2.09 -12.47
CA LEU A 118 8.08 2.68 -11.21
C LEU A 118 9.24 2.96 -10.24
N LEU A 119 10.33 2.22 -10.36
CA LEU A 119 11.51 2.30 -9.51
C LEU A 119 12.61 3.19 -10.08
N THR A 120 12.43 3.70 -11.29
CA THR A 120 13.34 4.61 -11.96
C THR A 120 12.78 6.03 -11.88
N ALA A 121 13.55 6.93 -11.27
CA ALA A 121 13.16 8.33 -11.14
C ALA A 121 13.22 9.07 -12.50
N PRO A 122 12.57 10.24 -12.63
CA PRO A 122 12.58 11.02 -13.88
C PRO A 122 13.97 11.39 -14.41
N ASP A 123 14.97 11.45 -13.54
CA ASP A 123 16.37 11.68 -13.90
C ASP A 123 17.12 10.41 -14.40
N GLY A 124 16.41 9.30 -14.51
CA GLY A 124 16.96 8.01 -14.95
C GLY A 124 17.71 7.23 -13.87
N LYS A 125 17.71 7.69 -12.63
CA LYS A 125 18.42 7.06 -11.51
C LYS A 125 17.50 6.25 -10.63
N ASN A 126 18.12 5.41 -9.77
CA ASN A 126 17.40 4.59 -8.80
C ASN A 126 17.69 5.09 -7.38
N TYR A 127 16.65 5.37 -6.63
CA TYR A 127 16.73 5.88 -5.25
C TYR A 127 16.07 4.95 -4.24
N VAL A 128 15.34 3.93 -4.70
CA VAL A 128 14.58 3.01 -3.86
C VAL A 128 15.07 1.59 -4.06
N VAL A 129 15.24 0.85 -2.98
CA VAL A 129 15.36 -0.62 -3.00
C VAL A 129 14.03 -1.19 -2.58
N PRO A 130 13.30 -1.88 -3.48
CA PRO A 130 11.94 -2.33 -3.21
C PRO A 130 11.90 -3.55 -2.30
N ILE A 131 10.79 -3.66 -1.56
CA ILE A 131 10.46 -4.79 -0.72
C ILE A 131 8.94 -4.89 -0.55
N GLY A 132 8.35 -6.00 -0.95
CA GLY A 132 6.93 -6.24 -0.75
C GLY A 132 6.00 -5.51 -1.72
N ILE A 133 5.18 -6.30 -2.39
CA ILE A 133 4.09 -5.81 -3.23
C ILE A 133 2.79 -6.40 -2.70
N HIS A 134 1.77 -5.56 -2.58
CA HIS A 134 0.41 -5.94 -2.24
C HIS A 134 -0.57 -5.53 -3.32
N LYS A 135 -1.66 -6.29 -3.42
CA LYS A 135 -2.82 -5.97 -4.25
C LYS A 135 -3.80 -5.10 -3.45
N THR A 136 -4.23 -3.98 -4.03
CA THR A 136 -5.08 -3.01 -3.33
C THR A 136 -6.57 -3.22 -3.57
N ASN A 137 -6.97 -3.75 -4.72
CA ASN A 137 -8.35 -3.80 -5.20
C ASN A 137 -9.09 -5.08 -4.80
N VAL A 138 -9.20 -5.33 -3.50
CA VAL A 138 -9.85 -6.53 -2.96
C VAL A 138 -10.78 -6.21 -1.80
N ILE A 139 -11.70 -7.13 -1.53
CA ILE A 139 -12.63 -7.12 -0.41
C ILE A 139 -12.44 -8.39 0.39
N PHE A 140 -12.14 -8.26 1.69
CA PHE A 140 -12.13 -9.39 2.61
C PHE A 140 -13.52 -9.61 3.17
N TYR A 141 -13.97 -10.86 3.26
CA TYR A 141 -15.25 -11.20 3.86
C TYR A 141 -15.14 -12.36 4.85
N ASN A 142 -15.96 -12.33 5.89
CA ASN A 142 -16.03 -13.38 6.90
C ASN A 142 -16.98 -14.49 6.43
N ILE A 143 -16.46 -15.68 6.14
CA ILE A 143 -17.24 -16.83 5.66
C ILE A 143 -18.32 -17.23 6.67
N HIS A 144 -18.00 -17.21 7.98
CA HIS A 144 -18.95 -17.60 9.03
C HIS A 144 -20.13 -16.63 9.16
N VAL A 145 -19.93 -15.33 8.88
CA VAL A 145 -21.03 -14.35 8.83
C VAL A 145 -21.96 -14.65 7.67
N PHE A 146 -21.40 -14.94 6.48
CA PHE A 146 -22.19 -15.31 5.30
C PHE A 146 -23.01 -16.58 5.57
N GLU A 147 -22.40 -17.60 6.15
CA GLU A 147 -23.07 -18.85 6.53
C GLU A 147 -24.17 -18.60 7.55
N LYS A 148 -23.88 -17.83 8.60
CA LYS A 148 -24.83 -17.51 9.69
C LYS A 148 -26.10 -16.87 9.17
N TYR A 149 -25.99 -15.98 8.20
CA TYR A 149 -27.13 -15.25 7.63
C TYR A 149 -27.66 -15.86 6.32
N GLY A 150 -27.10 -16.99 5.89
CA GLY A 150 -27.55 -17.68 4.67
C GLY A 150 -27.30 -16.87 3.40
N ILE A 151 -26.19 -16.13 3.37
CA ILE A 151 -25.75 -15.41 2.18
C ILE A 151 -24.97 -16.36 1.30
N ALA A 152 -25.39 -16.55 0.06
CA ALA A 152 -24.67 -17.36 -0.91
C ALA A 152 -23.35 -16.68 -1.27
N ILE A 153 -22.24 -17.41 -1.14
CA ILE A 153 -20.93 -16.97 -1.60
C ILE A 153 -20.83 -17.32 -3.09
N PRO A 154 -20.58 -16.34 -3.99
CA PRO A 154 -20.32 -16.63 -5.39
C PRO A 154 -19.18 -17.65 -5.56
N ASP A 155 -19.28 -18.51 -6.55
CA ASP A 155 -18.27 -19.54 -6.87
C ASP A 155 -17.03 -18.98 -7.61
N HIS A 156 -16.98 -17.67 -7.79
CA HIS A 156 -15.88 -16.91 -8.38
C HIS A 156 -15.59 -15.66 -7.55
N GLU A 157 -14.36 -15.19 -7.60
CA GLU A 157 -13.92 -14.02 -6.84
C GLU A 157 -14.13 -12.68 -7.57
N ASN A 158 -14.21 -12.69 -8.89
CA ASN A 158 -14.39 -11.50 -9.74
C ASN A 158 -15.88 -11.10 -9.80
N ILE A 159 -16.42 -10.68 -8.66
CA ILE A 159 -17.83 -10.32 -8.56
C ILE A 159 -18.16 -9.04 -9.33
N THR A 160 -19.35 -8.99 -9.91
CA THR A 160 -19.88 -7.80 -10.57
C THR A 160 -20.42 -6.80 -9.55
N TRP A 161 -20.63 -5.55 -9.98
CA TRP A 161 -21.34 -4.55 -9.17
C TRP A 161 -22.73 -5.02 -8.74
N GLY A 162 -23.45 -5.73 -9.62
CA GLY A 162 -24.76 -6.29 -9.29
C GLY A 162 -24.69 -7.31 -8.17
N GLU A 163 -23.76 -8.26 -8.25
CA GLU A 163 -23.54 -9.26 -7.20
C GLU A 163 -23.10 -8.61 -5.88
N PHE A 164 -22.25 -7.62 -5.93
CA PHE A 164 -21.82 -6.89 -4.73
C PHE A 164 -23.00 -6.17 -4.03
N TRP A 165 -23.81 -5.44 -4.78
CA TRP A 165 -24.97 -4.76 -4.22
C TRP A 165 -26.01 -5.75 -3.67
N ASP A 166 -26.23 -6.88 -4.34
CA ASP A 166 -27.12 -7.94 -3.85
C ASP A 166 -26.63 -8.53 -2.52
N ILE A 167 -25.33 -8.79 -2.40
CA ILE A 167 -24.71 -9.22 -1.14
C ILE A 167 -24.91 -8.17 -0.03
N CYS A 168 -24.66 -6.91 -0.31
CA CYS A 168 -24.83 -5.81 0.65
C CYS A 168 -26.29 -5.70 1.09
N ASP A 169 -27.23 -5.77 0.18
CA ASP A 169 -28.68 -5.70 0.46
C ASP A 169 -29.13 -6.86 1.34
N GLN A 170 -28.70 -8.09 1.03
CA GLN A 170 -29.03 -9.28 1.82
C GLN A 170 -28.44 -9.19 3.24
N LEU A 171 -27.18 -8.78 3.37
CA LEU A 171 -26.54 -8.60 4.68
C LEU A 171 -27.26 -7.53 5.50
N ALA A 172 -27.54 -6.36 4.92
CA ALA A 172 -28.24 -5.28 5.59
C ALA A 172 -29.65 -5.69 6.06
N ALA A 173 -30.35 -6.55 5.29
CA ALA A 173 -31.67 -7.04 5.66
C ALA A 173 -31.65 -8.10 6.78
N LYS A 174 -30.56 -8.82 6.96
CA LYS A 174 -30.48 -9.99 7.86
C LYS A 174 -29.63 -9.75 9.10
N MET A 175 -28.66 -8.85 9.04
CA MET A 175 -27.82 -8.53 10.19
C MET A 175 -28.61 -7.71 11.22
N PRO A 176 -28.45 -7.98 12.52
CA PRO A 176 -29.18 -7.25 13.56
C PRO A 176 -28.59 -5.84 13.77
N ASP A 177 -29.31 -5.02 14.51
CA ASP A 177 -28.85 -3.70 14.92
C ASP A 177 -27.47 -3.78 15.59
N GLY A 178 -26.56 -2.90 15.18
CA GLY A 178 -25.17 -2.86 15.67
C GLY A 178 -24.19 -3.74 14.91
N GLU A 179 -24.67 -4.56 13.97
CA GLU A 179 -23.86 -5.28 13.01
C GLU A 179 -24.07 -4.67 11.60
N TYR A 180 -23.02 -4.62 10.79
CA TYR A 180 -23.08 -3.95 9.48
C TYR A 180 -22.39 -4.76 8.39
N PRO A 181 -22.84 -4.61 7.13
CA PRO A 181 -22.20 -5.27 6.00
C PRO A 181 -20.72 -4.92 5.83
N ILE A 182 -20.34 -3.66 6.08
CA ILE A 182 -19.00 -3.15 5.78
C ILE A 182 -18.49 -2.26 6.91
N ASP A 183 -17.19 -2.34 7.21
CA ASP A 183 -16.46 -1.31 7.95
C ASP A 183 -15.26 -0.80 7.16
N LEU A 184 -14.91 0.47 7.32
CA LEU A 184 -13.76 1.09 6.66
C LEU A 184 -12.52 1.10 7.56
N GLY A 185 -12.69 1.42 8.84
CA GLY A 185 -11.54 1.60 9.73
C GLY A 185 -10.69 2.80 9.34
N ASP A 186 -11.30 3.93 9.06
CA ASP A 186 -10.70 5.09 8.40
C ASP A 186 -10.34 6.25 9.32
N ARG A 187 -10.09 5.99 10.61
CA ARG A 187 -9.61 7.02 11.57
C ARG A 187 -8.46 7.84 11.00
N LYS A 188 -7.57 7.23 10.23
CA LYS A 188 -6.39 7.87 9.63
C LYS A 188 -6.63 8.44 8.23
N GLY A 189 -7.83 8.36 7.69
CA GLY A 189 -8.23 8.93 6.41
C GLY A 189 -7.87 8.09 5.17
N TRP A 190 -6.71 7.46 5.15
CA TRP A 190 -6.27 6.72 3.96
C TRP A 190 -7.17 5.52 3.58
N PRO A 191 -7.79 4.78 4.51
CA PRO A 191 -8.70 3.70 4.10
C PRO A 191 -9.92 4.19 3.34
N ALA A 192 -10.47 5.35 3.70
CA ALA A 192 -11.54 5.96 2.92
C ALA A 192 -11.10 6.34 1.51
N CYS A 193 -9.87 6.83 1.37
CA CYS A 193 -9.26 7.15 0.07
C CYS A 193 -8.98 5.89 -0.76
N GLN A 194 -8.57 4.79 -0.12
CA GLN A 194 -8.42 3.49 -0.79
C GLN A 194 -9.74 3.02 -1.40
N VAL A 195 -10.84 3.17 -0.69
CA VAL A 195 -12.17 2.83 -1.22
C VAL A 195 -12.54 3.71 -2.41
N PHE A 196 -12.25 5.02 -2.33
CA PHE A 196 -12.43 5.94 -3.45
C PHE A 196 -11.62 5.54 -4.70
N GLU A 197 -10.37 5.14 -4.49
CA GLU A 197 -9.49 4.61 -5.54
C GLU A 197 -10.09 3.36 -6.21
N ASP A 198 -10.52 2.40 -5.42
CA ASP A 198 -11.09 1.15 -5.91
C ASP A 198 -12.41 1.39 -6.68
N ILE A 199 -13.28 2.27 -6.17
CA ILE A 199 -14.52 2.64 -6.86
C ILE A 199 -14.21 3.36 -8.19
N MET A 200 -13.24 4.27 -8.20
CA MET A 200 -12.87 4.98 -9.42
C MET A 200 -12.40 4.00 -10.50
N MET A 201 -11.49 3.11 -10.14
CA MET A 201 -11.00 2.08 -11.06
C MET A 201 -12.10 1.13 -11.51
N GLY A 202 -12.98 0.73 -10.59
CA GLY A 202 -14.14 -0.14 -10.87
C GLY A 202 -15.27 0.53 -11.63
N THR A 203 -15.29 1.86 -11.68
CA THR A 203 -16.24 2.64 -12.48
C THR A 203 -15.78 2.72 -13.93
N ASP A 204 -14.57 3.18 -14.16
CA ASP A 204 -13.95 3.27 -15.48
C ASP A 204 -12.43 3.48 -15.34
N PRO A 205 -11.58 2.55 -15.83
CA PRO A 205 -10.14 2.74 -15.83
C PRO A 205 -9.66 4.01 -16.53
N LYS A 206 -10.41 4.53 -17.49
CA LYS A 206 -10.10 5.80 -18.17
C LYS A 206 -10.24 6.99 -17.22
N ILE A 207 -11.26 7.00 -16.38
CA ILE A 207 -11.42 8.04 -15.33
C ILE A 207 -10.23 8.01 -14.39
N TYR A 208 -9.80 6.81 -13.98
CA TYR A 208 -8.64 6.63 -13.13
C TYR A 208 -7.36 7.18 -13.77
N GLN A 209 -7.09 6.78 -15.01
CA GLN A 209 -5.93 7.26 -15.76
C GLN A 209 -5.92 8.79 -15.90
N ASP A 210 -7.04 9.37 -16.29
CA ASP A 210 -7.16 10.84 -16.43
C ASP A 210 -6.91 11.53 -15.09
N PHE A 211 -7.47 11.00 -14.02
CA PHE A 211 -7.30 11.54 -12.67
C PHE A 211 -5.84 11.59 -12.22
N ILE A 212 -5.09 10.51 -12.37
CA ILE A 212 -3.66 10.47 -12.00
C ILE A 212 -2.75 11.24 -12.96
N ASN A 213 -3.24 11.56 -14.16
CA ASN A 213 -2.54 12.40 -15.14
C ASN A 213 -2.84 13.90 -15.00
N GLY A 214 -3.71 14.27 -14.04
CA GLY A 214 -4.09 15.66 -13.82
C GLY A 214 -5.15 16.17 -14.80
N ILE A 215 -5.85 15.29 -15.48
CA ILE A 215 -6.99 15.59 -16.34
C ILE A 215 -8.26 15.38 -15.53
N TYR A 216 -8.87 16.48 -15.09
CA TYR A 216 -10.01 16.43 -14.18
C TYR A 216 -11.31 16.78 -14.85
N ASN A 217 -12.31 15.92 -14.66
CA ASN A 217 -13.69 16.14 -15.01
C ASN A 217 -14.56 16.00 -13.74
N VAL A 218 -15.21 17.07 -13.34
CA VAL A 218 -16.07 17.09 -12.14
C VAL A 218 -17.22 16.08 -12.26
N GLU A 219 -17.79 15.91 -13.45
CA GLU A 219 -18.89 14.96 -13.68
C GLU A 219 -18.43 13.51 -13.43
N ASP A 220 -17.25 13.14 -13.90
CA ASP A 220 -16.67 11.81 -13.67
C ASP A 220 -16.38 11.56 -12.18
N VAL A 221 -15.79 12.53 -11.49
CA VAL A 221 -15.53 12.41 -10.04
C VAL A 221 -16.85 12.36 -9.26
N THR A 222 -17.87 13.13 -9.68
CA THR A 222 -19.22 13.07 -9.09
C THR A 222 -19.84 11.68 -9.25
N LYS A 223 -19.69 11.07 -10.42
CA LYS A 223 -20.17 9.69 -10.66
C LYS A 223 -19.52 8.69 -9.70
N VAL A 224 -18.21 8.78 -9.49
CA VAL A 224 -17.48 7.92 -8.55
C VAL A 224 -17.99 8.14 -7.12
N LEU A 225 -18.13 9.38 -6.67
CA LEU A 225 -18.60 9.71 -5.33
C LEU A 225 -20.08 9.36 -5.13
N THR A 226 -20.91 9.37 -6.18
CA THR A 226 -22.29 8.91 -6.11
C THR A 226 -22.36 7.41 -5.80
N THR A 227 -21.49 6.61 -6.43
CA THR A 227 -21.34 5.19 -6.09
C THR A 227 -20.83 5.01 -4.67
N TYR A 228 -19.89 5.84 -4.24
CA TYR A 228 -19.37 5.82 -2.86
C TYR A 228 -20.46 6.18 -1.85
N ALA A 229 -21.30 7.17 -2.13
CA ALA A 229 -22.44 7.53 -1.28
C ALA A 229 -23.39 6.33 -1.08
N LYS A 230 -23.68 5.60 -2.15
CA LYS A 230 -24.47 4.35 -2.06
C LYS A 230 -23.79 3.30 -1.17
N LEU A 231 -22.47 3.13 -1.30
CA LEU A 231 -21.73 2.20 -0.46
C LEU A 231 -21.81 2.58 1.01
N MET A 232 -21.79 3.87 1.34
CA MET A 232 -21.88 4.35 2.72
C MET A 232 -23.18 3.96 3.44
N ASP A 233 -24.25 3.65 2.70
CA ASP A 233 -25.49 3.13 3.30
C ASP A 233 -25.31 1.76 3.99
N TYR A 234 -24.25 1.04 3.63
CA TYR A 234 -23.92 -0.29 4.19
C TYR A 234 -22.76 -0.27 5.19
N VAL A 235 -22.14 0.89 5.39
CA VAL A 235 -20.97 1.06 6.25
C VAL A 235 -21.39 1.40 7.67
N ALA A 236 -20.68 0.84 8.65
CA ALA A 236 -20.85 1.18 10.06
C ALA A 236 -20.80 2.71 10.27
N PRO A 237 -21.76 3.33 10.97
CA PRO A 237 -21.82 4.79 11.14
C PRO A 237 -20.60 5.39 11.85
N ASP A 238 -19.95 4.61 12.72
CA ASP A 238 -18.80 4.98 13.51
C ASP A 238 -17.46 4.53 12.89
N HIS A 239 -17.44 4.27 11.58
CA HIS A 239 -16.28 3.75 10.83
C HIS A 239 -14.98 4.54 11.05
N SER A 240 -15.06 5.85 11.27
CA SER A 240 -13.91 6.73 11.51
C SER A 240 -13.40 6.73 12.96
N SER A 241 -14.01 5.97 13.86
CA SER A 241 -13.59 5.86 15.26
C SER A 241 -12.46 4.86 15.50
N ARG A 242 -12.11 4.05 14.50
CA ARG A 242 -11.11 2.98 14.61
C ARG A 242 -10.14 2.95 13.44
N ASP A 243 -8.96 2.38 13.68
CA ASP A 243 -7.98 2.13 12.64
C ASP A 243 -8.34 0.88 11.82
N TRP A 244 -7.74 0.72 10.63
CA TRP A 244 -8.04 -0.38 9.73
C TRP A 244 -7.88 -1.76 10.36
N TYR A 245 -6.87 -1.94 11.21
CA TYR A 245 -6.61 -3.22 11.91
C TYR A 245 -7.64 -3.49 13.02
N GLU A 246 -8.18 -2.45 13.65
CA GLU A 246 -9.29 -2.58 14.60
C GLU A 246 -10.57 -3.00 13.89
N ALA A 247 -10.84 -2.42 12.71
CA ALA A 247 -11.94 -2.84 11.85
C ALA A 247 -11.79 -4.31 11.42
N SER A 248 -10.58 -4.73 11.06
CA SER A 248 -10.29 -6.13 10.73
C SER A 248 -10.58 -7.08 11.89
N GLY A 249 -10.26 -6.67 13.12
CA GLY A 249 -10.63 -7.42 14.33
C GLY A 249 -12.15 -7.57 14.50
N GLN A 250 -12.93 -6.57 14.14
CA GLN A 250 -14.39 -6.61 14.17
C GLN A 250 -14.98 -7.49 13.05
N VAL A 251 -14.32 -7.55 11.89
CA VAL A 251 -14.69 -8.51 10.83
C VAL A 251 -14.46 -9.94 11.31
N VAL A 252 -13.33 -10.22 11.94
CA VAL A 252 -13.05 -11.53 12.55
C VAL A 252 -14.08 -11.89 13.63
N ALA A 253 -14.46 -10.92 14.46
CA ALA A 253 -15.48 -11.12 15.49
C ALA A 253 -16.91 -11.30 14.94
N GLY A 254 -17.14 -10.99 13.67
CA GLY A 254 -18.43 -11.09 13.02
C GLY A 254 -19.37 -9.90 13.21
N THR A 255 -18.89 -8.81 13.81
CA THR A 255 -19.65 -7.54 13.90
C THR A 255 -19.83 -6.89 12.54
N TYR A 256 -18.85 -7.04 11.66
CA TYR A 256 -18.92 -6.63 10.26
C TYR A 256 -18.68 -7.82 9.36
N ALA A 257 -19.35 -7.83 8.20
CA ALA A 257 -19.24 -8.95 7.27
C ALA A 257 -18.03 -8.82 6.33
N MET A 258 -17.69 -7.59 5.94
CA MET A 258 -16.67 -7.30 4.92
C MET A 258 -15.84 -6.07 5.28
N GLN A 259 -14.62 -6.04 4.73
CA GLN A 259 -13.76 -4.85 4.72
C GLN A 259 -13.09 -4.70 3.35
N ILE A 260 -13.17 -3.51 2.78
CA ILE A 260 -12.44 -3.14 1.56
C ILE A 260 -11.04 -2.71 2.02
N MET A 261 -10.04 -3.56 1.74
CA MET A 261 -8.68 -3.37 2.27
C MET A 261 -7.69 -4.17 1.43
N GLY A 262 -6.48 -3.65 1.26
CA GLY A 262 -5.45 -4.35 0.49
C GLY A 262 -4.95 -5.63 1.16
N THR A 263 -4.18 -6.41 0.42
CA THR A 263 -3.71 -7.74 0.87
C THR A 263 -2.73 -7.70 2.05
N TRP A 264 -2.30 -6.54 2.52
CA TRP A 264 -1.62 -6.39 3.82
C TRP A 264 -2.52 -6.73 5.02
N MET A 265 -3.82 -6.85 4.82
CA MET A 265 -4.73 -7.40 5.82
C MET A 265 -4.51 -8.92 6.03
N GLN A 266 -4.00 -9.62 5.04
CA GLN A 266 -3.79 -11.07 5.08
C GLN A 266 -2.92 -11.54 6.25
N PRO A 267 -1.71 -10.99 6.50
CA PRO A 267 -0.90 -11.38 7.64
C PRO A 267 -1.54 -11.00 8.99
N LEU A 268 -2.36 -9.97 9.04
CA LEU A 268 -3.15 -9.65 10.22
C LEU A 268 -4.22 -10.73 10.48
N MET A 269 -4.92 -11.19 9.45
CA MET A 269 -5.86 -12.31 9.57
C MET A 269 -5.17 -13.58 10.08
N THR A 270 -4.00 -13.90 9.53
CA THR A 270 -3.18 -15.04 9.99
C THR A 270 -2.79 -14.89 11.46
N SER A 271 -2.39 -13.69 11.91
CA SER A 271 -2.03 -13.42 13.31
C SER A 271 -3.20 -13.58 14.28
N MET A 272 -4.44 -13.42 13.79
CA MET A 272 -5.67 -13.66 14.54
C MET A 272 -6.19 -15.10 14.42
N GLY A 273 -5.40 -16.01 13.87
CA GLY A 273 -5.76 -17.43 13.71
C GLY A 273 -6.76 -17.72 12.60
N GLN A 274 -6.94 -16.79 11.68
CA GLN A 274 -7.86 -16.96 10.56
C GLN A 274 -7.17 -17.64 9.37
N GLU A 275 -7.90 -18.52 8.70
CA GLU A 275 -7.42 -19.32 7.57
C GLU A 275 -8.23 -18.99 6.30
N TYR A 276 -7.52 -18.64 5.22
CA TYR A 276 -8.13 -18.38 3.92
C TYR A 276 -8.90 -19.61 3.41
N GLY A 277 -10.09 -19.38 2.89
CA GLY A 277 -10.97 -20.44 2.37
C GLY A 277 -11.76 -21.18 3.43
N LYS A 278 -11.47 -20.96 4.72
CA LYS A 278 -12.17 -21.57 5.84
C LYS A 278 -12.89 -20.52 6.72
N ASP A 279 -12.15 -19.50 7.14
CA ASP A 279 -12.65 -18.45 8.03
C ASP A 279 -12.97 -17.17 7.25
N TYR A 280 -12.18 -16.86 6.23
CA TYR A 280 -12.37 -15.69 5.36
C TYR A 280 -12.12 -16.02 3.90
N GLY A 281 -12.70 -15.21 3.04
CA GLY A 281 -12.43 -15.19 1.61
C GLY A 281 -12.14 -13.79 1.11
N ILE A 282 -11.81 -13.70 -0.17
CA ILE A 282 -11.47 -12.42 -0.83
C ILE A 282 -12.24 -12.35 -2.14
N PHE A 283 -12.90 -11.20 -2.37
CA PHE A 283 -13.40 -10.82 -3.69
C PHE A 283 -12.45 -9.82 -4.35
N THR A 284 -12.30 -9.89 -5.65
CA THR A 284 -11.79 -8.75 -6.43
C THR A 284 -12.81 -7.61 -6.34
N PHE A 285 -12.34 -6.38 -6.16
CA PHE A 285 -13.26 -5.24 -6.09
C PHE A 285 -14.08 -5.13 -7.38
N PRO A 286 -15.39 -4.88 -7.31
CA PRO A 286 -16.27 -4.87 -8.47
C PRO A 286 -15.80 -3.92 -9.59
N GLY A 287 -15.85 -4.40 -10.82
CA GLY A 287 -15.43 -3.64 -11.99
C GLY A 287 -13.92 -3.57 -12.22
N THR A 288 -13.12 -4.22 -11.36
CA THR A 288 -11.65 -4.23 -11.49
C THR A 288 -11.08 -5.59 -11.91
N ASP A 289 -11.92 -6.46 -12.43
CA ASP A 289 -11.49 -7.74 -13.02
C ASP A 289 -10.47 -7.48 -14.14
N GLY A 290 -9.39 -8.26 -14.14
CA GLY A 290 -8.27 -8.08 -15.08
C GLY A 290 -7.27 -7.00 -14.67
N TRP A 291 -7.44 -6.37 -13.49
CA TRP A 291 -6.56 -5.34 -12.96
C TRP A 291 -5.94 -5.73 -11.62
N PHE A 292 -4.70 -5.31 -11.44
CA PHE A 292 -3.95 -5.46 -10.19
C PHE A 292 -3.58 -4.06 -9.69
N GLY A 293 -4.28 -3.57 -8.68
CA GLY A 293 -3.91 -2.34 -7.98
C GLY A 293 -2.66 -2.60 -7.14
N MET A 294 -1.60 -1.85 -7.41
CA MET A 294 -0.28 -2.15 -6.86
C MET A 294 0.11 -1.16 -5.77
N ASN A 295 0.34 -1.68 -4.58
CA ASN A 295 1.08 -1.01 -3.52
C ASN A 295 2.47 -1.67 -3.43
N ILE A 296 3.52 -0.89 -3.62
CA ILE A 296 4.90 -1.33 -3.55
C ILE A 296 5.63 -0.53 -2.47
N ASP A 297 6.31 -1.22 -1.58
CA ASP A 297 7.13 -0.64 -0.54
C ASP A 297 8.62 -0.69 -0.90
N GLY A 298 9.40 0.15 -0.27
CA GLY A 298 10.85 0.16 -0.41
C GLY A 298 11.53 0.97 0.68
N PHE A 299 12.85 1.03 0.59
CA PHE A 299 13.69 1.86 1.44
C PHE A 299 14.54 2.79 0.60
N VAL A 300 14.67 4.01 1.08
CA VAL A 300 15.56 5.04 0.55
C VAL A 300 16.68 5.32 1.56
N VAL A 301 17.74 5.95 1.11
CA VAL A 301 18.90 6.33 1.94
C VAL A 301 19.06 7.85 1.87
N SER A 302 19.15 8.50 3.02
CA SER A 302 19.44 9.94 3.08
C SER A 302 20.91 10.19 2.75
N ASN A 303 21.17 11.19 1.92
CA ASN A 303 22.54 11.53 1.52
C ASN A 303 23.28 12.45 2.52
N ASP A 304 22.54 13.01 3.48
CA ASP A 304 23.01 13.98 4.47
C ASP A 304 22.91 13.48 5.92
N SER A 305 22.66 12.19 6.12
CA SER A 305 22.61 11.60 7.46
C SER A 305 24.00 11.49 8.10
N ALA A 306 24.02 11.22 9.41
CA ALA A 306 25.26 11.07 10.17
C ALA A 306 26.10 9.86 9.72
N ASP A 307 25.48 8.82 9.18
CA ASP A 307 26.13 7.57 8.75
C ASP A 307 25.51 7.04 7.44
N VAL A 308 25.80 7.72 6.33
CA VAL A 308 25.29 7.37 5.00
C VAL A 308 25.68 5.94 4.61
N GLU A 309 26.88 5.48 4.98
CA GLU A 309 27.33 4.12 4.67
C GLU A 309 26.52 3.05 5.39
N ALA A 310 26.10 3.30 6.64
CA ALA A 310 25.20 2.40 7.35
C ALA A 310 23.83 2.31 6.66
N GLY A 311 23.31 3.43 6.15
CA GLY A 311 22.11 3.46 5.31
C GLY A 311 22.27 2.66 4.02
N LEU A 312 23.41 2.77 3.37
CA LEU A 312 23.72 2.02 2.15
C LEU A 312 23.80 0.51 2.41
N ARG A 313 24.40 0.09 3.53
CA ARG A 313 24.41 -1.34 3.95
C ARG A 313 23.02 -1.86 4.23
N TRP A 314 22.17 -1.04 4.85
CA TRP A 314 20.76 -1.41 5.06
C TRP A 314 20.05 -1.65 3.73
N ALA A 315 20.13 -0.72 2.79
CA ALA A 315 19.50 -0.84 1.48
C ALA A 315 19.97 -2.09 0.71
N TYR A 316 21.26 -2.38 0.77
CA TYR A 316 21.82 -3.59 0.18
C TYR A 316 21.26 -4.86 0.84
N ASN A 317 21.22 -4.89 2.17
CA ASN A 317 20.63 -6.01 2.91
C ASN A 317 19.16 -6.25 2.51
N VAL A 318 18.38 -5.18 2.36
CA VAL A 318 16.99 -5.27 1.91
C VAL A 318 16.88 -6.02 0.57
N SER A 319 17.80 -5.81 -0.36
CA SER A 319 17.82 -6.46 -1.67
C SER A 319 18.22 -7.93 -1.65
N SER A 320 18.70 -8.45 -0.52
CA SER A 320 19.23 -9.81 -0.45
C SER A 320 18.12 -10.87 -0.50
N THR A 321 18.41 -11.99 -1.13
CA THR A 321 17.45 -13.10 -1.24
C THR A 321 16.96 -13.62 0.12
N PRO A 322 17.82 -13.80 1.15
CA PRO A 322 17.34 -14.21 2.48
C PRO A 322 16.35 -13.24 3.10
N VAL A 323 16.56 -11.93 2.95
CA VAL A 323 15.63 -10.91 3.44
C VAL A 323 14.31 -11.00 2.69
N GLN A 324 14.34 -11.03 1.37
CA GLN A 324 13.13 -11.10 0.55
C GLN A 324 12.31 -12.35 0.87
N GLN A 325 12.98 -13.48 1.06
CA GLN A 325 12.35 -14.77 1.38
C GLN A 325 11.64 -14.75 2.74
N ARG A 326 12.34 -14.28 3.79
CA ARG A 326 11.78 -14.22 5.16
C ARG A 326 10.69 -13.15 5.28
N PHE A 327 10.94 -11.97 4.73
CA PHE A 327 9.98 -10.88 4.75
C PHE A 327 8.69 -11.25 4.02
N SER A 328 8.80 -11.79 2.81
CA SER A 328 7.63 -12.19 2.02
C SER A 328 6.79 -13.26 2.71
N ALA A 329 7.43 -14.23 3.36
CA ALA A 329 6.73 -15.27 4.11
C ALA A 329 5.94 -14.68 5.31
N LEU A 330 6.52 -13.75 6.06
CA LEU A 330 5.90 -13.16 7.25
C LEU A 330 4.89 -12.04 6.91
N LYS A 331 5.22 -11.20 5.91
CA LYS A 331 4.37 -10.12 5.45
C LYS A 331 3.23 -10.63 4.57
N GLU A 332 3.34 -11.87 4.08
CA GLU A 332 2.43 -12.43 3.07
C GLU A 332 2.29 -11.47 1.89
N SER A 333 3.42 -10.97 1.43
CA SER A 333 3.57 -10.04 0.29
C SER A 333 4.36 -10.68 -0.84
N ILE A 334 4.22 -10.11 -2.03
CA ILE A 334 4.95 -10.57 -3.21
C ILE A 334 6.32 -9.90 -3.22
N SER A 335 7.39 -10.69 -3.35
CA SER A 335 8.73 -10.14 -3.55
C SER A 335 8.82 -9.44 -4.91
N PRO A 336 9.42 -8.24 -4.99
CA PRO A 336 9.70 -7.58 -6.25
C PRO A 336 10.76 -8.26 -7.12
N TYR A 337 11.40 -9.33 -6.62
CA TYR A 337 12.55 -9.97 -7.25
C TYR A 337 12.20 -11.32 -7.86
N THR A 338 12.72 -11.59 -9.07
CA THR A 338 12.47 -12.82 -9.82
C THR A 338 13.13 -14.04 -9.19
N ASP A 339 14.21 -13.84 -8.44
CA ASP A 339 15.02 -14.91 -7.82
C ASP A 339 14.62 -15.25 -6.38
N THR A 340 13.54 -14.67 -5.88
CA THR A 340 12.96 -15.11 -4.61
C THR A 340 12.21 -16.43 -4.83
N PRO A 341 12.57 -17.51 -4.12
CA PRO A 341 11.92 -18.81 -4.31
C PRO A 341 10.43 -18.79 -3.94
N ASP A 342 9.62 -19.47 -4.74
CA ASP A 342 8.15 -19.52 -4.54
C ASP A 342 7.72 -20.29 -3.29
N ASP A 343 8.61 -21.11 -2.72
CA ASP A 343 8.34 -21.89 -1.50
C ASP A 343 8.15 -21.03 -0.23
N CYS A 344 8.51 -19.74 -0.27
CA CYS A 344 8.22 -18.80 0.81
C CYS A 344 6.77 -18.32 0.84
N TYR A 345 6.01 -18.49 -0.25
CA TYR A 345 4.64 -18.01 -0.36
C TYR A 345 3.62 -19.04 0.11
N ASN A 346 2.59 -18.60 0.82
CA ASN A 346 1.40 -19.40 0.98
C ASN A 346 0.57 -19.42 -0.32
N GLU A 347 -0.46 -20.25 -0.36
CA GLU A 347 -1.31 -20.44 -1.56
C GLU A 347 -1.90 -19.12 -2.07
N LEU A 348 -2.42 -18.28 -1.16
CA LEU A 348 -3.06 -17.02 -1.54
C LEU A 348 -2.05 -15.99 -2.08
N THR A 349 -0.90 -15.84 -1.43
CA THR A 349 0.15 -14.94 -1.91
C THR A 349 0.71 -15.39 -3.27
N LEU A 350 0.91 -16.69 -3.44
CA LEU A 350 1.34 -17.25 -4.72
C LEU A 350 0.32 -16.99 -5.83
N LYS A 351 -0.97 -17.11 -5.53
CA LYS A 351 -2.04 -16.74 -6.46
C LYS A 351 -1.91 -15.29 -6.91
N PHE A 352 -1.75 -14.35 -5.98
CA PHE A 352 -1.58 -12.93 -6.31
C PHE A 352 -0.27 -12.63 -7.06
N LYS A 353 0.81 -13.35 -6.74
CA LYS A 353 2.04 -13.25 -7.53
C LYS A 353 1.80 -13.67 -8.98
N ASN A 354 1.11 -14.78 -9.20
CA ASN A 354 0.80 -15.29 -10.53
C ASN A 354 -0.12 -14.32 -11.30
N GLU A 355 -1.04 -13.65 -10.63
CA GLU A 355 -1.81 -12.57 -11.25
C GLU A 355 -0.92 -11.40 -11.66
N LEU A 356 -0.03 -10.94 -10.79
CA LEU A 356 0.85 -9.80 -11.06
C LEU A 356 1.76 -10.01 -12.27
N ILE A 357 2.26 -11.23 -12.47
CA ILE A 357 3.14 -11.57 -13.59
C ILE A 357 2.41 -12.08 -14.84
N SER A 358 1.08 -12.19 -14.78
CA SER A 358 0.25 -12.69 -15.89
C SER A 358 0.18 -11.67 -17.04
N ASP A 359 0.24 -12.15 -18.26
CA ASP A 359 0.05 -11.33 -19.47
C ASP A 359 -1.42 -10.86 -19.66
N THR A 360 -2.35 -11.46 -18.93
CA THR A 360 -3.79 -11.16 -19.02
C THR A 360 -4.27 -10.16 -17.97
N ILE A 361 -3.43 -9.79 -17.01
CA ILE A 361 -3.74 -8.85 -15.93
C ILE A 361 -2.83 -7.65 -16.06
N ARG A 362 -3.44 -6.45 -16.04
CA ARG A 362 -2.73 -5.17 -16.06
C ARG A 362 -2.56 -4.63 -14.66
N SER A 363 -1.42 -4.06 -14.36
CA SER A 363 -1.19 -3.36 -13.09
C SER A 363 -1.50 -1.87 -13.23
N TYR A 364 -1.95 -1.25 -12.13
CA TYR A 364 -2.05 0.20 -12.03
C TYR A 364 -1.44 0.70 -10.73
N PRO A 365 -0.82 1.90 -10.75
CA PRO A 365 -0.21 2.47 -9.56
C PRO A 365 -1.28 3.03 -8.64
N SER A 366 -1.12 2.84 -7.33
CA SER A 366 -2.01 3.43 -6.34
C SER A 366 -1.75 4.93 -6.16
N PHE A 367 -2.78 5.74 -6.16
CA PHE A 367 -2.67 7.14 -5.75
C PHE A 367 -2.77 7.32 -4.23
N THR A 368 -3.45 6.44 -3.54
CA THR A 368 -3.54 6.45 -2.06
C THR A 368 -2.19 6.14 -1.42
N HIS A 369 -1.42 5.25 -2.04
CA HIS A 369 -0.13 4.74 -1.53
C HIS A 369 1.09 5.36 -2.22
N GLY A 370 1.01 6.60 -2.64
CA GLY A 370 2.14 7.46 -2.97
C GLY A 370 2.80 7.24 -4.32
N THR A 371 2.44 6.22 -5.09
CA THR A 371 3.11 5.96 -6.38
C THR A 371 2.62 6.88 -7.50
N ALA A 372 1.31 7.10 -7.59
CA ALA A 372 0.68 7.80 -8.72
C ALA A 372 0.51 9.31 -8.52
N LEU A 373 0.51 9.81 -7.30
CA LEU A 373 0.34 11.23 -6.98
C LEU A 373 1.47 11.75 -6.09
N PRO A 374 1.85 13.05 -6.21
CA PRO A 374 2.73 13.69 -5.25
C PRO A 374 2.18 13.58 -3.83
N TRP A 375 3.07 13.44 -2.83
CA TRP A 375 2.66 13.21 -1.45
C TRP A 375 1.67 14.26 -0.92
N SER A 376 1.90 15.56 -1.18
CA SER A 376 1.02 16.63 -0.73
C SER A 376 -0.37 16.55 -1.36
N ALA A 377 -0.44 16.21 -2.65
CA ALA A 377 -1.71 16.01 -3.35
C ALA A 377 -2.47 14.80 -2.79
N SER A 378 -1.76 13.69 -2.55
CA SER A 378 -2.33 12.50 -1.95
C SER A 378 -2.89 12.77 -0.54
N MET A 379 -2.16 13.51 0.29
CA MET A 379 -2.63 13.87 1.64
C MET A 379 -3.87 14.79 1.61
N SER A 380 -3.89 15.77 0.72
CA SER A 380 -5.05 16.63 0.53
C SER A 380 -6.27 15.85 0.05
N LEU A 381 -6.06 14.94 -0.90
CA LEU A 381 -7.10 14.04 -1.39
C LEU A 381 -7.65 13.15 -0.28
N GLN A 382 -6.79 12.52 0.51
CA GLN A 382 -7.20 11.68 1.65
C GLN A 382 -8.06 12.45 2.65
N THR A 383 -7.70 13.71 2.96
CA THR A 383 -8.48 14.57 3.83
C THR A 383 -9.87 14.83 3.25
N GLN A 384 -9.97 15.19 1.98
CA GLN A 384 -11.25 15.50 1.35
C GLN A 384 -12.15 14.26 1.22
N VAL A 385 -11.59 13.11 0.88
CA VAL A 385 -12.36 11.87 0.78
C VAL A 385 -12.85 11.42 2.17
N GLN A 386 -12.04 11.58 3.22
CA GLN A 386 -12.50 11.30 4.58
C GLN A 386 -13.60 12.27 5.04
N GLU A 387 -13.49 13.55 4.72
CA GLU A 387 -14.57 14.52 4.97
C GLU A 387 -15.86 14.11 4.27
N PHE A 388 -15.79 13.65 3.03
CA PHE A 388 -16.94 13.06 2.31
C PHE A 388 -17.51 11.85 3.06
N ALA A 389 -16.68 10.88 3.42
CA ALA A 389 -17.11 9.65 4.08
C ALA A 389 -17.73 9.90 5.46
N THR A 390 -17.31 10.95 6.17
CA THR A 390 -17.84 11.33 7.49
C THR A 390 -18.96 12.37 7.45
N SER A 391 -19.25 12.96 6.29
CA SER A 391 -20.33 13.91 6.12
C SER A 391 -21.70 13.24 6.27
N SER A 392 -22.71 13.99 6.70
CA SER A 392 -24.05 13.45 6.94
C SER A 392 -24.85 13.19 5.67
N ASP A 393 -24.57 13.92 4.61
CA ASP A 393 -25.33 13.92 3.36
C ASP A 393 -24.60 13.27 2.18
N HIS A 394 -23.29 13.02 2.31
CA HIS A 394 -22.41 12.46 1.26
C HIS A 394 -22.62 13.18 -0.09
N ASP A 395 -22.58 14.52 -0.10
CA ASP A 395 -22.84 15.34 -1.29
C ASP A 395 -21.73 15.16 -2.33
N ALA A 396 -22.00 14.28 -3.30
CA ALA A 396 -21.04 13.91 -4.32
C ALA A 396 -20.59 15.08 -5.20
N GLU A 397 -21.50 15.98 -5.60
CA GLU A 397 -21.16 17.12 -6.45
C GLU A 397 -20.30 18.16 -5.71
N TYR A 398 -20.66 18.46 -4.47
CA TYR A 398 -19.88 19.38 -3.62
C TYR A 398 -18.44 18.89 -3.43
N PHE A 399 -18.26 17.62 -3.03
CA PHE A 399 -16.93 17.06 -2.80
C PHE A 399 -16.16 16.81 -4.09
N ALA A 400 -16.81 16.47 -5.21
CA ALA A 400 -16.15 16.37 -6.50
C ALA A 400 -15.53 17.71 -6.93
N ASN A 401 -16.27 18.81 -6.81
CA ASN A 401 -15.75 20.15 -7.08
C ASN A 401 -14.56 20.49 -6.17
N LYS A 402 -14.67 20.18 -4.89
CA LYS A 402 -13.63 20.44 -3.89
C LYS A 402 -12.35 19.66 -4.19
N ILE A 403 -12.47 18.35 -4.48
CA ILE A 403 -11.34 17.48 -4.84
C ILE A 403 -10.66 17.97 -6.11
N VAL A 404 -11.43 18.21 -7.18
CA VAL A 404 -10.88 18.67 -8.46
C VAL A 404 -10.14 20.00 -8.31
N ASN A 405 -10.69 20.95 -7.55
CA ASN A 405 -10.05 22.26 -7.34
C ASN A 405 -8.72 22.11 -6.59
N ILE A 406 -8.68 21.31 -5.51
CA ILE A 406 -7.46 21.06 -4.73
C ILE A 406 -6.37 20.42 -5.58
N LEU A 407 -6.72 19.43 -6.40
CA LEU A 407 -5.74 18.75 -7.24
C LEU A 407 -5.26 19.61 -8.41
N LYS A 408 -6.11 20.45 -8.98
CA LYS A 408 -5.69 21.48 -9.96
C LYS A 408 -4.71 22.48 -9.36
N GLU A 409 -4.97 22.96 -8.14
CA GLU A 409 -4.06 23.85 -7.42
C GLU A 409 -2.72 23.17 -7.09
N ALA A 410 -2.73 21.88 -6.78
CA ALA A 410 -1.53 21.10 -6.56
C ALA A 410 -0.69 20.88 -7.83
N GLY A 411 -1.24 21.18 -9.01
CA GLY A 411 -0.53 21.09 -10.28
C GLY A 411 -0.14 19.66 -10.67
N VAL A 412 -0.96 18.67 -10.33
CA VAL A 412 -0.70 17.27 -10.65
C VAL A 412 -0.53 17.09 -12.16
N LYS A 413 0.54 16.41 -12.53
CA LYS A 413 0.84 16.02 -13.92
C LYS A 413 1.42 14.61 -13.90
N GLY A 414 0.85 13.72 -14.68
CA GLY A 414 1.32 12.35 -14.86
C GLY A 414 1.36 12.00 -16.35
N GLU A 415 2.07 10.94 -16.66
CA GLU A 415 2.20 10.39 -18.02
C GLU A 415 1.85 8.90 -18.01
N TRP A 416 0.89 8.52 -17.16
CA TRP A 416 0.46 7.13 -17.04
C TRP A 416 -0.35 6.69 -18.24
N ASN A 417 -0.08 5.51 -18.76
CA ASN A 417 -0.77 4.90 -19.88
C ASN A 417 -1.30 3.52 -19.49
N LEU A 418 -2.52 3.50 -18.95
CA LEU A 418 -3.19 2.28 -18.48
C LEU A 418 -4.15 1.72 -19.53
N VAL A 419 -4.84 2.61 -20.22
CA VAL A 419 -5.81 2.29 -21.28
C VAL A 419 -5.55 3.16 -22.51
N ASP A 420 -5.89 2.64 -23.69
CA ASP A 420 -5.69 3.31 -24.99
C ASP A 420 -6.59 4.55 -25.17
#